data_f97d2d1312edb8b562279548760108af
#
_entry.id   f97d2d1312edb8b562279548760108af
#
_cell.length_a   1.000
_cell.length_b   1.000
_cell.length_c   1.000
_cell.angle_alpha   90.00
_cell.angle_beta   90.00
_cell.angle_gamma   90.00
#
_symmetry.space_group_name_H-M   'P 1'
#
loop_
_entity.id
_entity.type
_entity.pdbx_description
1 polymer ?
#
loop_
_entity_poly.entity_id
_entity_poly.type
_entity_poly.pdbx_seq_one_letter_code
_entity_poly.pdbx_strand_id
1 'polypeptide(L)'
;MLKSPIIGISCGDTNGVGSEILIKSINRILDLDVLIVFFGSMKLLTFYDKNNEHLLRFNLISNISDIKKNKINVFNCLEDDFKINPGEITPYSGNAAYSSLDCATNFALEGKIDILITMPLCKSNVKQPFVGHTEYLRDKCGVSQNLMLL
;
A
#
# COMPACT_ATOMS: atom_id res chain seq x y z
N MET A 1 11.27 -24.51 9.64
CA MET A 1 11.58 -23.28 8.85
C MET A 1 10.65 -22.17 9.35
N LEU A 2 11.18 -21.01 9.67
CA LEU A 2 10.36 -19.84 9.95
C LEU A 2 9.58 -19.47 8.67
N LYS A 3 8.31 -19.18 8.81
CA LYS A 3 7.45 -18.75 7.70
C LYS A 3 7.94 -17.37 7.21
N SER A 4 8.08 -17.20 5.89
CA SER A 4 8.44 -15.89 5.33
C SER A 4 7.40 -14.84 5.76
N PRO A 5 7.82 -13.69 6.31
CA PRO A 5 6.90 -12.67 6.77
C PRO A 5 6.10 -12.06 5.62
N ILE A 6 4.87 -11.68 5.90
CA ILE A 6 3.98 -11.00 4.96
C ILE A 6 4.06 -9.50 5.22
N ILE A 7 4.51 -8.74 4.24
CA ILE A 7 4.62 -7.29 4.30
C ILE A 7 3.49 -6.67 3.50
N GLY A 8 2.63 -5.91 4.17
CA GLY A 8 1.62 -5.08 3.53
C GLY A 8 2.19 -3.69 3.20
N ILE A 9 1.89 -3.19 2.03
CA ILE A 9 2.31 -1.85 1.57
C ILE A 9 1.05 -1.08 1.15
N SER A 10 0.72 0.03 1.83
CA SER A 10 -0.34 0.92 1.37
C SER A 10 0.13 1.76 0.18
N CYS A 11 -0.76 2.11 -0.75
CA CYS A 11 -0.36 2.81 -1.98
C CYS A 11 0.05 4.27 -1.78
N GLY A 12 -0.37 4.90 -0.68
CA GLY A 12 -0.22 6.34 -0.49
C GLY A 12 -1.05 7.16 -1.48
N ASP A 13 -0.67 8.41 -1.69
CA ASP A 13 -1.34 9.27 -2.68
C ASP A 13 -1.15 8.70 -4.09
N THR A 14 -2.26 8.45 -4.80
CA THR A 14 -2.23 7.85 -6.15
C THR A 14 -1.58 8.76 -7.20
N ASN A 15 -1.50 10.06 -6.93
CA ASN A 15 -0.83 11.06 -7.77
C ASN A 15 0.59 11.38 -7.28
N GLY A 16 1.01 10.76 -6.17
CA GLY A 16 2.30 10.96 -5.53
C GLY A 16 3.36 9.95 -5.97
N VAL A 17 4.48 9.97 -5.25
CA VAL A 17 5.69 9.18 -5.60
C VAL A 17 5.66 7.73 -5.08
N GLY A 18 4.70 7.36 -4.22
CA GLY A 18 4.72 6.06 -3.53
C GLY A 18 4.75 4.87 -4.46
N SER A 19 3.82 4.82 -5.42
CA SER A 19 3.75 3.72 -6.39
C SER A 19 4.95 3.70 -7.35
N GLU A 20 5.49 4.86 -7.72
CA GLU A 20 6.72 4.94 -8.53
C GLU A 20 7.93 4.40 -7.77
N ILE A 21 8.06 4.70 -6.47
CA ILE A 21 9.12 4.15 -5.62
C ILE A 21 9.00 2.62 -5.55
N LEU A 22 7.79 2.09 -5.37
CA LEU A 22 7.57 0.65 -5.35
C LEU A 22 8.03 0.01 -6.67
N ILE A 23 7.61 0.54 -7.82
CA ILE A 23 7.99 0.03 -9.14
C ILE A 23 9.53 0.02 -9.30
N LYS A 24 10.19 1.13 -8.97
CA LYS A 24 11.67 1.22 -9.06
C LYS A 24 12.40 0.27 -8.11
N SER A 25 11.74 -0.20 -7.07
CA SER A 25 12.32 -1.07 -6.04
C SER A 25 11.97 -2.55 -6.22
N ILE A 26 11.09 -2.90 -7.18
CA ILE A 26 10.51 -4.24 -7.32
C ILE A 26 11.57 -5.34 -7.30
N ASN A 27 12.60 -5.24 -8.12
CA ASN A 27 13.60 -6.29 -8.23
C ASN A 27 14.32 -6.53 -6.89
N ARG A 28 14.70 -5.46 -6.19
CA ARG A 28 15.35 -5.55 -4.87
C ARG A 28 14.42 -6.14 -3.81
N ILE A 29 13.15 -5.77 -3.83
CA ILE A 29 12.16 -6.26 -2.85
C ILE A 29 11.89 -7.74 -3.08
N LEU A 30 11.78 -8.18 -4.34
CA LEU A 30 11.48 -9.58 -4.66
C LEU A 30 12.67 -10.52 -4.45
N ASP A 31 13.89 -10.00 -4.30
CA ASP A 31 15.07 -10.77 -3.89
C ASP A 31 15.09 -11.10 -2.39
N LEU A 32 14.24 -10.44 -1.59
CA LEU A 32 14.11 -10.72 -0.16
C LEU A 32 13.25 -11.96 0.08
N ASP A 33 13.50 -12.66 1.19
CA ASP A 33 12.68 -13.80 1.62
C ASP A 33 11.41 -13.34 2.37
N VAL A 34 10.57 -12.57 1.66
CA VAL A 34 9.31 -12.01 2.16
C VAL A 34 8.19 -12.20 1.17
N LEU A 35 6.96 -12.11 1.65
CA LEU A 35 5.74 -12.08 0.83
C LEU A 35 5.20 -10.65 0.83
N ILE A 36 4.95 -10.09 -0.35
CA ILE A 36 4.50 -8.70 -0.49
C ILE A 36 3.03 -8.65 -0.87
N VAL A 37 2.26 -7.84 -0.14
CA VAL A 37 0.88 -7.46 -0.48
C VAL A 37 0.81 -5.95 -0.65
N PHE A 38 0.50 -5.51 -1.83
CA PHE A 38 0.24 -4.11 -2.14
C PHE A 38 -1.26 -3.84 -2.06
N PHE A 39 -1.65 -2.94 -1.17
CA PHE A 39 -3.03 -2.48 -1.01
C PHE A 39 -3.25 -1.28 -1.93
N GLY A 40 -3.90 -1.50 -3.06
CA GLY A 40 -4.07 -0.48 -4.09
C GLY A 40 -4.90 -1.02 -5.25
N SER A 41 -4.45 -0.78 -6.48
CA SER A 41 -5.06 -1.38 -7.67
C SER A 41 -4.02 -1.76 -8.72
N MET A 42 -4.37 -2.72 -9.57
CA MET A 42 -3.53 -3.07 -10.74
C MET A 42 -3.36 -1.88 -11.67
N LYS A 43 -4.42 -1.08 -11.88
CA LYS A 43 -4.39 0.13 -12.70
C LYS A 43 -3.29 1.10 -12.25
N LEU A 44 -3.15 1.29 -10.91
CA LEU A 44 -2.14 2.17 -10.34
C LEU A 44 -0.72 1.68 -10.63
N LEU A 45 -0.45 0.39 -10.41
CA LEU A 45 0.88 -0.18 -10.66
C LEU A 45 1.23 -0.17 -12.15
N THR A 46 0.29 -0.55 -13.03
CA THR A 46 0.53 -0.55 -14.48
C THR A 46 0.73 0.85 -15.04
N PHE A 47 0.07 1.86 -14.47
CA PHE A 47 0.28 3.26 -14.86
C PHE A 47 1.72 3.73 -14.59
N TYR A 48 2.30 3.36 -13.43
CA TYR A 48 3.66 3.74 -13.07
C TYR A 48 4.73 2.81 -13.67
N ASP A 49 4.37 1.60 -14.09
CA ASP A 49 5.23 0.67 -14.83
C ASP A 49 5.21 1.01 -16.33
N LYS A 50 5.70 2.22 -16.67
CA LYS A 50 5.57 2.84 -18.00
C LYS A 50 5.99 1.97 -19.18
N ASN A 51 6.97 1.09 -18.96
CA ASN A 51 7.49 0.20 -19.99
C ASN A 51 6.88 -1.22 -19.92
N ASN A 52 5.94 -1.44 -19.00
CA ASN A 52 5.37 -2.76 -18.71
C ASN A 52 6.42 -3.84 -18.37
N GLU A 53 7.56 -3.43 -17.80
CA GLU A 53 8.69 -4.34 -17.52
C GLU A 53 8.38 -5.32 -16.41
N HIS A 54 7.42 -4.98 -15.52
CA HIS A 54 7.10 -5.74 -14.32
C HIS A 54 5.72 -6.40 -14.34
N LEU A 55 4.98 -6.37 -15.45
CA LEU A 55 3.62 -6.94 -15.53
C LEU A 55 3.55 -8.39 -15.05
N LEU A 56 4.54 -9.20 -15.42
CA LEU A 56 4.61 -10.59 -14.98
C LEU A 56 4.99 -10.75 -13.50
N ARG A 57 5.38 -9.66 -12.83
CA ARG A 57 5.67 -9.65 -11.38
C ARG A 57 4.46 -9.33 -10.54
N PHE A 58 3.34 -8.90 -11.14
CA PHE A 58 2.09 -8.63 -10.42
C PHE A 58 1.21 -9.87 -10.34
N ASN A 59 0.46 -10.00 -9.25
CA ASN A 59 -0.51 -11.07 -9.02
C ASN A 59 -1.73 -10.48 -8.30
N LEU A 60 -2.85 -10.38 -9.00
CA LEU A 60 -4.09 -9.93 -8.36
C LEU A 60 -4.60 -11.00 -7.41
N ILE A 61 -4.93 -10.62 -6.18
CA ILE A 61 -5.45 -11.50 -5.14
C ILE A 61 -6.77 -10.98 -4.57
N SER A 62 -7.63 -11.90 -4.15
CA SER A 62 -8.83 -11.61 -3.38
C SER A 62 -8.70 -12.03 -1.92
N ASN A 63 -7.80 -12.98 -1.64
CA ASN A 63 -7.53 -13.50 -0.30
C ASN A 63 -6.02 -13.63 -0.06
N ILE A 64 -5.63 -13.63 1.23
CA ILE A 64 -4.23 -13.86 1.63
C ILE A 64 -3.72 -15.25 1.22
N SER A 65 -4.61 -16.25 1.12
CA SER A 65 -4.27 -17.59 0.61
C SER A 65 -3.78 -17.61 -0.84
N ASP A 66 -4.09 -16.57 -1.61
CA ASP A 66 -3.73 -16.47 -3.04
C ASP A 66 -2.35 -15.85 -3.27
N ILE A 67 -1.64 -15.51 -2.19
CA ILE A 67 -0.29 -14.90 -2.24
C ILE A 67 0.68 -15.85 -2.95
N LYS A 68 1.41 -15.28 -3.90
CA LYS A 68 2.51 -15.95 -4.60
C LYS A 68 3.84 -15.32 -4.19
N LYS A 69 4.82 -16.18 -3.89
CA LYS A 69 6.22 -15.76 -3.65
C LYS A 69 6.80 -15.14 -4.92
N ASN A 70 7.74 -14.23 -4.76
CA ASN A 70 8.41 -13.50 -5.84
C ASN A 70 7.44 -12.71 -6.76
N LYS A 71 6.32 -12.28 -6.19
CA LYS A 71 5.34 -11.41 -6.84
C LYS A 71 4.97 -10.25 -5.91
N ILE A 72 4.60 -9.13 -6.50
CA ILE A 72 3.82 -8.10 -5.82
C ILE A 72 2.35 -8.55 -5.90
N ASN A 73 1.81 -9.02 -4.79
CA ASN A 73 0.43 -9.45 -4.72
C ASN A 73 -0.45 -8.21 -4.50
N VAL A 74 -1.34 -7.93 -5.41
CA VAL A 74 -2.18 -6.73 -5.40
C VAL A 74 -3.53 -7.09 -4.81
N PHE A 75 -3.84 -6.52 -3.66
CA PHE A 75 -5.18 -6.55 -3.09
C PHE A 75 -5.91 -5.27 -3.51
N ASN A 76 -6.94 -5.43 -4.38
CA ASN A 76 -7.67 -4.26 -4.87
C ASN A 76 -8.58 -3.70 -3.77
N CYS A 77 -8.27 -2.51 -3.29
CA CYS A 77 -9.04 -1.77 -2.28
C CYS A 77 -9.41 -0.35 -2.76
N LEU A 78 -9.24 -0.07 -4.05
CA LEU A 78 -9.59 1.19 -4.66
C LEU A 78 -10.73 1.00 -5.65
N GLU A 79 -11.54 2.05 -5.85
CA GLU A 79 -12.51 2.08 -6.94
C GLU A 79 -11.79 2.05 -8.30
N ASP A 80 -12.38 1.39 -9.29
CA ASP A 80 -11.70 1.18 -10.60
C ASP A 80 -11.76 2.40 -11.52
N ASP A 81 -12.76 3.27 -11.36
CA ASP A 81 -12.95 4.45 -12.22
C ASP A 81 -12.32 5.71 -11.63
N PHE A 82 -11.01 5.85 -11.81
CA PHE A 82 -10.29 7.04 -11.42
C PHE A 82 -9.22 7.45 -12.44
N LYS A 83 -8.89 8.75 -12.44
CA LYS A 83 -7.76 9.30 -13.19
C LYS A 83 -6.54 9.43 -12.27
N ILE A 84 -5.39 9.10 -12.82
CA ILE A 84 -4.10 9.32 -12.17
C ILE A 84 -3.48 10.54 -12.83
N ASN A 85 -3.28 11.60 -12.06
CA ASN A 85 -2.72 12.87 -12.49
C ASN A 85 -1.48 13.18 -11.64
N PRO A 86 -0.30 12.66 -11.98
CA PRO A 86 0.91 12.82 -11.16
C PRO A 86 1.21 14.26 -10.79
N GLY A 87 1.45 14.52 -9.51
CA GLY A 87 1.73 15.85 -8.97
C GLY A 87 0.52 16.70 -8.64
N GLU A 88 -0.70 16.26 -8.97
CA GLU A 88 -1.93 17.00 -8.65
C GLU A 88 -2.51 16.57 -7.30
N ILE A 89 -2.90 17.54 -6.50
CA ILE A 89 -3.64 17.32 -5.25
C ILE A 89 -5.13 17.23 -5.60
N THR A 90 -5.72 16.05 -5.47
CA THR A 90 -7.14 15.83 -5.76
C THR A 90 -7.84 15.17 -4.58
N PRO A 91 -9.15 15.45 -4.36
CA PRO A 91 -9.91 14.76 -3.31
C PRO A 91 -9.94 13.24 -3.50
N TYR A 92 -9.91 12.75 -4.74
CA TYR A 92 -9.86 11.33 -5.03
C TYR A 92 -8.56 10.72 -4.52
N SER A 93 -7.40 11.32 -4.87
CA SER A 93 -6.09 10.74 -4.53
C SER A 93 -5.87 10.66 -3.01
N GLY A 94 -6.37 11.65 -2.26
CA GLY A 94 -6.35 11.62 -0.80
C GLY A 94 -7.25 10.55 -0.20
N ASN A 95 -8.48 10.41 -0.72
CA ASN A 95 -9.40 9.38 -0.24
C ASN A 95 -8.90 7.97 -0.60
N ALA A 96 -8.35 7.77 -1.78
CA ALA A 96 -7.74 6.51 -2.19
C ALA A 96 -6.57 6.12 -1.26
N ALA A 97 -5.70 7.08 -0.94
CA ALA A 97 -4.60 6.88 0.01
C ALA A 97 -5.11 6.46 1.38
N TYR A 98 -6.14 7.12 1.90
CA TYR A 98 -6.77 6.77 3.17
C TYR A 98 -7.41 5.38 3.12
N SER A 99 -8.18 5.04 2.09
CA SER A 99 -8.82 3.73 1.94
C SER A 99 -7.78 2.61 1.89
N SER A 100 -6.69 2.82 1.18
CA SER A 100 -5.57 1.88 1.12
C SER A 100 -4.92 1.69 2.49
N LEU A 101 -4.66 2.77 3.22
CA LEU A 101 -4.08 2.73 4.56
C LEU A 101 -5.02 2.00 5.52
N ASP A 102 -6.32 2.31 5.49
CA ASP A 102 -7.32 1.69 6.36
C ASP A 102 -7.44 0.18 6.10
N CYS A 103 -7.51 -0.21 4.83
CA CYS A 103 -7.56 -1.62 4.45
C CYS A 103 -6.32 -2.37 4.93
N ALA A 104 -5.11 -1.85 4.66
CA ALA A 104 -3.86 -2.47 5.08
C ALA A 104 -3.73 -2.56 6.61
N THR A 105 -4.18 -1.52 7.33
CA THR A 105 -4.18 -1.51 8.80
C THR A 105 -5.12 -2.55 9.37
N ASN A 106 -6.31 -2.71 8.81
CA ASN A 106 -7.25 -3.76 9.26
C ASN A 106 -6.65 -5.16 9.04
N PHE A 107 -5.97 -5.40 7.92
CA PHE A 107 -5.27 -6.67 7.68
C PHE A 107 -4.15 -6.93 8.70
N ALA A 108 -3.43 -5.88 9.12
CA ALA A 108 -2.41 -6.01 10.17
C ALA A 108 -3.04 -6.33 11.54
N LEU A 109 -4.12 -5.64 11.91
CA LEU A 109 -4.83 -5.89 13.17
C LEU A 109 -5.46 -7.28 13.23
N GLU A 110 -5.88 -7.82 12.09
CA GLU A 110 -6.40 -9.19 11.98
C GLU A 110 -5.28 -10.26 11.92
N GLY A 111 -4.00 -9.87 11.99
CA GLY A 111 -2.86 -10.77 11.90
C GLY A 111 -2.67 -11.43 10.52
N LYS A 112 -3.25 -10.84 9.47
CA LYS A 112 -3.13 -11.30 8.09
C LYS A 112 -1.83 -10.87 7.41
N ILE A 113 -1.22 -9.79 7.89
CA ILE A 113 0.11 -9.33 7.52
C ILE A 113 0.93 -9.09 8.78
N ASP A 114 2.24 -9.30 8.70
CA ASP A 114 3.16 -9.20 9.84
C ASP A 114 3.73 -7.80 10.01
N ILE A 115 3.89 -7.07 8.90
CA ILE A 115 4.50 -5.73 8.85
C ILE A 115 3.67 -4.85 7.92
N LEU A 116 3.41 -3.61 8.32
CA LEU A 116 2.78 -2.59 7.50
C LEU A 116 3.79 -1.49 7.13
N ILE A 117 3.99 -1.28 5.83
CA ILE A 117 4.73 -0.14 5.28
C ILE A 117 3.72 0.84 4.69
N THR A 118 3.78 2.10 5.13
CA THR A 118 2.89 3.15 4.65
C THR A 118 3.62 4.05 3.66
N MET A 119 3.05 4.22 2.46
CA MET A 119 3.55 5.17 1.47
C MET A 119 3.07 6.59 1.77
N PRO A 120 3.80 7.62 1.31
CA PRO A 120 3.45 9.02 1.57
C PRO A 120 2.05 9.37 1.07
N LEU A 121 1.34 10.19 1.84
CA LEU A 121 0.08 10.79 1.43
C LEU A 121 0.06 12.28 1.75
N CYS A 122 -0.75 13.04 1.02
CA CYS A 122 -1.00 14.45 1.28
C CYS A 122 -2.18 14.57 2.25
N LYS A 123 -1.92 15.11 3.47
CA LYS A 123 -2.96 15.21 4.51
C LYS A 123 -4.11 16.13 4.12
N SER A 124 -3.83 17.17 3.33
CA SER A 124 -4.81 18.21 3.00
C SER A 124 -5.91 17.76 2.04
N ASN A 125 -5.72 16.64 1.33
CA ASN A 125 -6.71 16.11 0.40
C ASN A 125 -7.45 14.87 0.91
N VAL A 126 -7.17 14.46 2.15
CA VAL A 126 -7.94 13.41 2.83
C VAL A 126 -9.23 14.02 3.38
N LYS A 127 -10.38 13.47 3.00
CA LYS A 127 -11.70 13.98 3.41
C LYS A 127 -12.00 13.73 4.90
N GLN A 128 -11.56 12.59 5.41
CA GLN A 128 -11.72 12.21 6.81
C GLN A 128 -10.77 13.02 7.69
N PRO A 129 -11.10 13.23 8.98
CA PRO A 129 -10.16 13.80 9.94
C PRO A 129 -8.88 12.94 9.99
N PHE A 130 -7.77 13.49 9.50
CA PHE A 130 -6.50 12.80 9.42
C PHE A 130 -5.34 13.71 9.82
N VAL A 131 -4.78 13.47 11.00
CA VAL A 131 -3.64 14.24 11.52
C VAL A 131 -2.32 13.72 10.93
N GLY A 132 -2.17 12.41 10.83
CA GLY A 132 -1.01 11.74 10.27
C GLY A 132 -1.06 10.23 10.48
N HIS A 133 -0.11 9.52 9.88
CA HIS A 133 -0.02 8.05 10.02
C HIS A 133 0.12 7.62 11.47
N THR A 134 0.96 8.31 12.22
CA THR A 134 1.28 7.95 13.61
C THR A 134 0.05 8.01 14.52
N GLU A 135 -0.70 9.11 14.46
CA GLU A 135 -1.92 9.30 15.24
C GLU A 135 -3.02 8.33 14.76
N TYR A 136 -3.17 8.18 13.46
CA TYR A 136 -4.14 7.27 12.87
C TYR A 136 -3.89 5.81 13.34
N LEU A 137 -2.63 5.33 13.25
CA LEU A 137 -2.28 3.97 13.67
C LEU A 137 -2.44 3.78 15.17
N ARG A 138 -2.04 4.77 16.00
CA ARG A 138 -2.26 4.75 17.44
C ARG A 138 -3.75 4.54 17.78
N ASP A 139 -4.60 5.34 17.16
CA ASP A 139 -6.05 5.33 17.44
C ASP A 139 -6.69 4.02 16.94
N LYS A 140 -6.29 3.51 15.78
CA LYS A 140 -6.74 2.22 15.25
C LYS A 140 -6.30 1.03 16.12
N CYS A 141 -5.10 1.09 16.70
CA CYS A 141 -4.60 0.06 17.62
C CYS A 141 -5.23 0.17 19.02
N GLY A 142 -5.97 1.23 19.32
CA GLY A 142 -6.59 1.44 20.65
C GLY A 142 -5.58 1.66 21.77
N VAL A 143 -4.38 2.19 21.46
CA VAL A 143 -3.32 2.45 22.44
C VAL A 143 -3.21 3.94 22.74
N SER A 144 -2.85 4.29 23.98
CA SER A 144 -2.73 5.68 24.41
C SER A 144 -1.41 6.34 24.01
N GLN A 145 -0.38 5.53 23.74
CA GLN A 145 0.96 5.99 23.40
C GLN A 145 1.53 5.18 22.23
N ASN A 146 2.37 5.81 21.45
CA ASN A 146 3.16 5.18 20.40
C ASN A 146 4.62 5.64 20.50
N LEU A 147 5.53 4.81 20.04
CA LEU A 147 6.95 5.10 19.97
C LEU A 147 7.36 5.28 18.51
N MET A 148 8.05 6.39 18.23
CA MET A 148 8.71 6.60 16.95
C MET A 148 10.20 6.41 17.15
N LEU A 149 10.79 5.51 16.37
CA LEU A 149 12.24 5.32 16.31
C LEU A 149 12.77 6.11 15.12
N LEU A 150 13.80 6.93 15.35
CA LEU A 150 14.47 7.75 14.34
C LEU A 150 15.88 7.25 14.08
#